data_a6be959159a1279ab6ca442fd048e5a5
#
_entry.id   a6be959159a1279ab6ca442fd048e5a5
#
_cell.length_a   1.000
_cell.length_b   1.000
_cell.length_c   1.000
_cell.angle_alpha   90.00
_cell.angle_beta   90.00
_cell.angle_gamma   90.00
#
_symmetry.space_group_name_H-M   'P 1'
#
loop_
_entity.id
_entity.type
_entity.pdbx_description
1 polymer ?
#
loop_
_entity_poly.entity_id
_entity_poly.type
_entity_poly.pdbx_seq_one_letter_code
_entity_poly.pdbx_strand_id
1 'polypeptide(L)'
;METPKHPKGPTLRQFQARFPTEDACLEHLKLVRYGVKHTCAKCDREAKYYRVKARRSYECEHCGYQVYPTAGTPFHGTRTSLRDWFYVMFLFTSTRNGVAAKRVQREIGVTYKTAWRMCKLIRAYMGYVDGDPILGGGGIIVETDKTFIGGYDKQGEGDKKVVLGMVERDGNVVARHIPSRSGRFVIPEILKTVRKGAAINSDAARAFEALEIHGYVHHPYNSLKGERGGTSVIEGFWGMLKRGINGTYISVSQQHLQTYLNEFEFRYNLRHQPHTMFDRLLLSFPPR
;
A
#
# COMPACT_ATOMS: atom_id res chain seq x y z
N MET A 1 19.57 19.66 -20.72
CA MET A 1 18.84 18.39 -20.82
C MET A 1 17.59 18.52 -19.96
N GLU A 2 16.42 18.64 -20.58
CA GLU A 2 15.16 18.60 -19.82
C GLU A 2 14.98 17.18 -19.25
N THR A 3 14.85 17.10 -17.93
CA THR A 3 14.47 15.85 -17.27
C THR A 3 13.13 15.40 -17.83
N PRO A 4 12.99 14.14 -18.28
CA PRO A 4 11.72 13.66 -18.83
C PRO A 4 10.63 13.85 -17.80
N LYS A 5 9.61 14.65 -18.14
CA LYS A 5 8.44 14.89 -17.28
C LYS A 5 7.74 13.54 -17.11
N HIS A 6 7.87 12.94 -15.93
CA HIS A 6 7.11 11.73 -15.63
C HIS A 6 5.62 11.96 -15.87
N PRO A 7 4.93 11.07 -16.62
CA PRO A 7 3.51 11.24 -16.87
C PRO A 7 2.76 11.32 -15.54
N LYS A 8 1.92 12.33 -15.41
CA LYS A 8 1.09 12.53 -14.21
C LYS A 8 -0.02 11.50 -14.17
N GLY A 9 -0.48 11.14 -12.98
CA GLY A 9 -1.68 10.33 -12.81
C GLY A 9 -2.93 10.97 -13.42
N PRO A 10 -4.05 10.24 -13.51
CA PRO A 10 -5.27 10.74 -14.11
C PRO A 10 -5.78 11.99 -13.40
N THR A 11 -6.30 12.94 -14.17
CA THR A 11 -6.97 14.11 -13.64
C THR A 11 -8.37 13.76 -13.13
N LEU A 12 -8.97 14.61 -12.28
CA LEU A 12 -10.36 14.43 -11.84
C LEU A 12 -11.33 14.35 -13.03
N ARG A 13 -11.12 15.15 -14.08
CA ARG A 13 -11.95 15.11 -15.30
C ARG A 13 -11.85 13.77 -16.02
N GLN A 14 -10.66 13.20 -16.13
CA GLN A 14 -10.44 11.87 -16.72
C GLN A 14 -11.07 10.77 -15.86
N PHE A 15 -10.97 10.86 -14.53
CA PHE A 15 -11.66 9.96 -13.61
C PHE A 15 -13.18 10.00 -13.82
N GLN A 16 -13.78 11.20 -13.85
CA GLN A 16 -15.22 11.37 -14.03
C GLN A 16 -15.70 10.88 -15.40
N ALA A 17 -14.92 11.09 -16.47
CA ALA A 17 -15.22 10.57 -17.80
C ALA A 17 -15.14 9.02 -17.87
N ARG A 18 -14.19 8.42 -17.18
CA ARG A 18 -14.01 6.95 -17.14
C ARG A 18 -15.07 6.25 -16.29
N PHE A 19 -15.51 6.88 -15.20
CA PHE A 19 -16.46 6.31 -14.24
C PHE A 19 -17.64 7.27 -13.98
N PRO A 20 -18.47 7.52 -15.01
CA PRO A 20 -19.58 8.47 -14.88
C PRO A 20 -20.73 7.93 -14.01
N THR A 21 -20.89 6.61 -13.93
CA THR A 21 -22.00 5.95 -13.24
C THR A 21 -21.55 4.78 -12.37
N GLU A 22 -22.45 4.33 -11.48
CA GLU A 22 -22.28 3.10 -10.69
C GLU A 22 -22.08 1.87 -11.58
N ASP A 23 -22.86 1.76 -12.67
CA ASP A 23 -22.77 0.65 -13.59
C ASP A 23 -21.47 0.61 -14.37
N ALA A 24 -20.87 1.77 -14.70
CA ALA A 24 -19.54 1.83 -15.32
C ALA A 24 -18.45 1.27 -14.35
N CYS A 25 -18.57 1.56 -13.06
CA CYS A 25 -17.67 0.99 -12.05
C CYS A 25 -17.84 -0.52 -11.90
N LEU A 26 -19.09 -0.98 -11.86
CA LEU A 26 -19.41 -2.40 -11.72
C LEU A 26 -18.98 -3.21 -12.95
N GLU A 27 -19.18 -2.68 -14.16
CA GLU A 27 -18.71 -3.29 -15.41
C GLU A 27 -17.19 -3.38 -15.44
N HIS A 28 -16.49 -2.34 -15.00
CA HIS A 28 -15.05 -2.38 -14.88
C HIS A 28 -14.59 -3.54 -13.98
N LEU A 29 -15.19 -3.70 -12.79
CA LEU A 29 -14.88 -4.80 -11.87
C LEU A 29 -15.17 -6.17 -12.48
N LYS A 30 -16.28 -6.28 -13.23
CA LYS A 30 -16.66 -7.51 -13.93
C LYS A 30 -15.62 -7.86 -14.99
N LEU A 31 -15.21 -6.90 -15.83
CA LEU A 31 -14.24 -7.12 -16.89
C LEU A 31 -12.86 -7.51 -16.34
N VAL A 32 -12.40 -6.85 -15.27
CA VAL A 32 -11.10 -7.17 -14.65
C VAL A 32 -11.07 -8.56 -14.05
N ARG A 33 -12.16 -9.01 -13.43
CA ARG A 33 -12.19 -10.27 -12.67
C ARG A 33 -12.65 -11.48 -13.47
N TYR A 34 -13.44 -11.27 -14.50
CA TYR A 34 -14.10 -12.35 -15.25
C TYR A 34 -13.92 -12.22 -16.76
N GLY A 35 -13.36 -11.09 -17.25
CA GLY A 35 -13.23 -10.84 -18.68
C GLY A 35 -14.59 -10.59 -19.36
N VAL A 36 -14.57 -10.66 -20.68
CA VAL A 36 -15.78 -10.53 -21.52
C VAL A 36 -16.63 -11.79 -21.42
N LYS A 37 -15.96 -12.95 -21.45
CA LYS A 37 -16.55 -14.29 -21.27
C LYS A 37 -15.72 -15.04 -20.24
N HIS A 38 -16.33 -15.95 -19.51
CA HIS A 38 -15.64 -16.92 -18.65
C HIS A 38 -16.48 -18.19 -18.47
N THR A 39 -15.82 -19.29 -18.10
CA THR A 39 -16.48 -20.55 -17.83
C THR A 39 -17.39 -20.42 -16.61
N CYS A 40 -18.66 -20.75 -16.77
CA CYS A 40 -19.65 -20.68 -15.71
C CYS A 40 -19.43 -21.81 -14.69
N ALA A 41 -19.28 -21.46 -13.42
CA ALA A 41 -19.05 -22.44 -12.35
C ALA A 41 -20.24 -23.41 -12.12
N LYS A 42 -21.43 -23.11 -12.67
CA LYS A 42 -22.62 -23.95 -12.50
C LYS A 42 -22.89 -24.87 -13.70
N CYS A 43 -22.76 -24.36 -14.93
CA CYS A 43 -23.09 -25.13 -16.14
C CYS A 43 -21.86 -25.53 -16.97
N ASP A 44 -20.66 -25.16 -16.53
CA ASP A 44 -19.36 -25.50 -17.12
C ASP A 44 -19.23 -25.11 -18.62
N ARG A 45 -19.94 -24.04 -19.03
CA ARG A 45 -19.89 -23.51 -20.40
C ARG A 45 -19.20 -22.16 -20.41
N GLU A 46 -18.45 -21.86 -21.46
CA GLU A 46 -18.03 -20.49 -21.73
C GLU A 46 -19.28 -19.65 -22.00
N ALA A 47 -19.45 -18.56 -21.25
CA ALA A 47 -20.66 -17.77 -21.26
C ALA A 47 -20.38 -16.27 -21.20
N LYS A 48 -21.24 -15.49 -21.83
CA LYS A 48 -21.41 -14.07 -21.53
C LYS A 48 -22.24 -13.91 -20.26
N TYR A 49 -22.02 -12.79 -19.58
CA TYR A 49 -22.73 -12.48 -18.36
C TYR A 49 -23.43 -11.13 -18.48
N TYR A 50 -24.72 -11.11 -18.22
CA TYR A 50 -25.58 -9.94 -18.37
C TYR A 50 -25.90 -9.28 -17.04
N ARG A 51 -25.99 -7.96 -17.04
CA ARG A 51 -26.23 -7.12 -15.86
C ARG A 51 -27.62 -7.40 -15.24
N VAL A 52 -27.65 -7.74 -13.94
CA VAL A 52 -28.90 -7.84 -13.17
C VAL A 52 -29.21 -6.49 -12.52
N LYS A 53 -30.20 -5.74 -13.03
CA LYS A 53 -30.49 -4.35 -12.62
C LYS A 53 -30.80 -4.20 -11.12
N ALA A 54 -31.48 -5.17 -10.51
CA ALA A 54 -31.87 -5.13 -9.10
C ALA A 54 -30.72 -5.37 -8.11
N ARG A 55 -29.55 -5.84 -8.57
CA ARG A 55 -28.42 -6.26 -7.72
C ARG A 55 -27.10 -5.89 -8.37
N ARG A 56 -26.01 -5.79 -7.59
CA ARG A 56 -24.64 -5.63 -8.11
C ARG A 56 -24.08 -6.97 -8.58
N SER A 57 -24.77 -7.63 -9.52
CA SER A 57 -24.44 -8.95 -10.06
C SER A 57 -24.64 -9.01 -11.56
N TYR A 58 -24.06 -10.06 -12.13
CA TYR A 58 -24.24 -10.44 -13.53
C TYR A 58 -24.65 -11.90 -13.58
N GLU A 59 -25.49 -12.28 -14.54
CA GLU A 59 -26.00 -13.64 -14.69
C GLU A 59 -25.52 -14.30 -15.97
N CYS A 60 -25.26 -15.59 -15.90
CA CYS A 60 -24.86 -16.43 -17.02
C CYS A 60 -25.97 -16.53 -18.04
N GLU A 61 -25.66 -16.34 -19.32
CA GLU A 61 -26.64 -16.44 -20.44
C GLU A 61 -27.29 -17.80 -20.57
N HIS A 62 -26.65 -18.88 -20.10
CA HIS A 62 -27.17 -20.24 -20.27
C HIS A 62 -28.00 -20.75 -19.09
N CYS A 63 -27.64 -20.41 -17.86
CA CYS A 63 -28.26 -21.04 -16.69
C CYS A 63 -28.69 -20.06 -15.59
N GLY A 64 -28.52 -18.75 -15.81
CA GLY A 64 -28.89 -17.72 -14.84
C GLY A 64 -28.03 -17.69 -13.56
N TYR A 65 -26.93 -18.45 -13.49
CA TYR A 65 -26.01 -18.38 -12.34
C TYR A 65 -25.41 -17.00 -12.20
N GLN A 66 -25.46 -16.44 -10.98
CA GLN A 66 -25.03 -15.07 -10.73
C GLN A 66 -23.63 -14.98 -10.17
N VAL A 67 -22.84 -14.06 -10.70
CA VAL A 67 -21.53 -13.64 -10.18
C VAL A 67 -21.61 -12.23 -9.62
N TYR A 68 -20.86 -11.99 -8.56
CA TYR A 68 -20.81 -10.72 -7.82
C TYR A 68 -19.42 -10.09 -7.92
N PRO A 69 -19.17 -9.15 -8.83
CA PRO A 69 -17.84 -8.58 -9.03
C PRO A 69 -17.23 -7.91 -7.81
N THR A 70 -18.05 -7.48 -6.85
CA THR A 70 -17.57 -6.87 -5.60
C THR A 70 -17.17 -7.87 -4.52
N ALA A 71 -17.51 -9.16 -4.66
CA ALA A 71 -17.22 -10.16 -3.63
C ALA A 71 -15.71 -10.38 -3.48
N GLY A 72 -15.19 -10.38 -2.24
CA GLY A 72 -13.76 -10.52 -1.95
C GLY A 72 -12.91 -9.28 -2.25
N THR A 73 -13.51 -8.16 -2.64
CA THR A 73 -12.84 -6.87 -2.85
C THR A 73 -13.02 -5.97 -1.62
N PRO A 74 -12.33 -4.82 -1.53
CA PRO A 74 -12.57 -3.82 -0.48
C PRO A 74 -14.03 -3.33 -0.41
N PHE A 75 -14.79 -3.51 -1.50
CA PHE A 75 -16.20 -3.11 -1.61
C PHE A 75 -17.18 -4.23 -1.27
N HIS A 76 -16.72 -5.37 -0.78
CA HIS A 76 -17.59 -6.50 -0.42
C HIS A 76 -18.65 -6.06 0.60
N GLY A 77 -19.91 -6.33 0.28
CA GLY A 77 -21.05 -6.01 1.15
C GLY A 77 -21.26 -4.52 1.43
N THR A 78 -20.63 -3.61 0.68
CA THR A 78 -20.80 -2.17 0.87
C THR A 78 -22.16 -1.67 0.40
N ARG A 79 -22.74 -0.72 1.17
CA ARG A 79 -23.91 0.09 0.74
C ARG A 79 -23.48 1.40 0.08
N THR A 80 -22.24 1.85 0.29
CA THR A 80 -21.67 3.03 -0.37
C THR A 80 -21.53 2.76 -1.87
N SER A 81 -21.70 3.79 -2.70
CA SER A 81 -21.59 3.64 -4.15
C SER A 81 -20.18 3.20 -4.56
N LEU A 82 -20.05 2.40 -5.62
CA LEU A 82 -18.74 2.02 -6.16
C LEU A 82 -18.01 3.24 -6.73
N ARG A 83 -18.76 4.22 -7.25
CA ARG A 83 -18.20 5.48 -7.72
C ARG A 83 -17.51 6.24 -6.60
N ASP A 84 -18.09 6.28 -5.40
CA ASP A 84 -17.46 6.89 -4.22
C ASP A 84 -16.21 6.12 -3.80
N TRP A 85 -16.24 4.79 -3.83
CA TRP A 85 -15.07 3.97 -3.55
C TRP A 85 -13.93 4.24 -4.53
N PHE A 86 -14.22 4.28 -5.82
CA PHE A 86 -13.24 4.58 -6.87
C PHE A 86 -12.71 6.01 -6.74
N TYR A 87 -13.58 6.95 -6.38
CA TYR A 87 -13.16 8.32 -6.11
C TYR A 87 -12.21 8.41 -4.91
N VAL A 88 -12.48 7.71 -3.81
CA VAL A 88 -11.56 7.68 -2.67
C VAL A 88 -10.23 7.02 -3.05
N MET A 89 -10.22 5.95 -3.84
CA MET A 89 -8.99 5.37 -4.39
C MET A 89 -8.23 6.37 -5.26
N PHE A 90 -8.93 7.12 -6.11
CA PHE A 90 -8.34 8.21 -6.90
C PHE A 90 -7.69 9.26 -5.98
N LEU A 91 -8.34 9.69 -4.90
CA LEU A 91 -7.75 10.59 -3.92
C LEU A 91 -6.45 10.03 -3.32
N PHE A 92 -6.44 8.76 -2.94
CA PHE A 92 -5.25 8.10 -2.40
C PHE A 92 -4.07 8.12 -3.37
N THR A 93 -4.31 8.00 -4.66
CA THR A 93 -3.24 7.96 -5.67
C THR A 93 -2.84 9.34 -6.20
N SER A 94 -3.67 10.36 -5.99
CA SER A 94 -3.41 11.75 -6.46
C SER A 94 -2.79 12.65 -5.39
N THR A 95 -2.75 12.24 -4.11
CA THR A 95 -2.19 13.03 -3.00
C THR A 95 -0.85 12.45 -2.53
N ARG A 96 0.11 13.32 -2.14
CA ARG A 96 1.44 12.88 -1.66
C ARG A 96 1.46 12.46 -0.19
N ASN A 97 0.72 13.16 0.67
CA ASN A 97 0.83 13.03 2.13
C ASN A 97 -0.30 12.21 2.76
N GLY A 98 -1.09 11.50 1.94
CA GLY A 98 -2.18 10.69 2.41
C GLY A 98 -3.57 11.35 2.36
N VAL A 99 -4.59 10.61 2.78
CA VAL A 99 -6.01 11.02 2.75
C VAL A 99 -6.64 10.84 4.12
N ALA A 100 -6.96 11.95 4.78
CA ALA A 100 -7.66 11.94 6.06
C ALA A 100 -9.13 11.49 5.89
N ALA A 101 -9.63 10.64 6.79
CA ALA A 101 -11.02 10.20 6.78
C ALA A 101 -12.02 11.37 6.91
N LYS A 102 -11.65 12.45 7.60
CA LYS A 102 -12.44 13.69 7.67
C LYS A 102 -12.60 14.38 6.30
N ARG A 103 -11.57 14.30 5.46
CA ARG A 103 -11.65 14.80 4.08
C ARG A 103 -12.65 13.96 3.28
N VAL A 104 -12.52 12.63 3.33
CA VAL A 104 -13.44 11.71 2.65
C VAL A 104 -14.88 11.93 3.12
N GLN A 105 -15.12 12.04 4.43
CA GLN A 105 -16.44 12.36 4.99
C GLN A 105 -17.06 13.60 4.33
N ARG A 106 -16.29 14.68 4.21
CA ARG A 106 -16.78 15.95 3.64
C ARG A 106 -17.03 15.89 2.13
N GLU A 107 -16.16 15.19 1.40
CA GLU A 107 -16.22 15.16 -0.06
C GLU A 107 -17.33 14.24 -0.61
N ILE A 108 -17.62 13.12 0.07
CA ILE A 108 -18.64 12.17 -0.41
C ILE A 108 -19.87 12.08 0.49
N GLY A 109 -19.98 12.90 1.54
CA GLY A 109 -21.18 13.02 2.36
C GLY A 109 -21.53 11.81 3.22
N VAL A 110 -20.59 10.91 3.52
CA VAL A 110 -20.81 9.74 4.37
C VAL A 110 -20.51 10.01 5.84
N THR A 111 -20.90 9.11 6.74
CA THR A 111 -20.52 9.22 8.16
C THR A 111 -19.00 9.07 8.33
N TYR A 112 -18.43 9.66 9.39
CA TYR A 112 -17.00 9.49 9.69
C TYR A 112 -16.60 8.02 9.84
N LYS A 113 -17.44 7.21 10.48
CA LYS A 113 -17.21 5.76 10.62
C LYS A 113 -17.09 5.06 9.26
N THR A 114 -17.96 5.41 8.31
CA THR A 114 -17.91 4.88 6.93
C THR A 114 -16.64 5.35 6.21
N ALA A 115 -16.33 6.64 6.24
CA ALA A 115 -15.13 7.20 5.63
C ALA A 115 -13.85 6.56 6.20
N TRP A 116 -13.79 6.41 7.52
CA TRP A 116 -12.65 5.77 8.18
C TRP A 116 -12.48 4.30 7.77
N ARG A 117 -13.60 3.54 7.72
CA ARG A 117 -13.61 2.15 7.24
C ARG A 117 -13.12 2.05 5.79
N MET A 118 -13.59 2.93 4.90
CA MET A 118 -13.14 2.99 3.50
C MET A 118 -11.63 3.22 3.43
N CYS A 119 -11.13 4.24 4.11
CA CYS A 119 -9.70 4.53 4.15
C CYS A 119 -8.88 3.35 4.68
N LYS A 120 -9.34 2.67 5.76
CA LYS A 120 -8.66 1.50 6.33
C LYS A 120 -8.57 0.35 5.30
N LEU A 121 -9.68 0.03 4.62
CA LEU A 121 -9.73 -1.04 3.63
C LEU A 121 -8.88 -0.72 2.40
N ILE A 122 -8.87 0.53 1.93
CA ILE A 122 -8.03 0.95 0.81
C ILE A 122 -6.54 0.84 1.18
N ARG A 123 -6.12 1.24 2.37
CA ARG A 123 -4.72 1.08 2.83
C ARG A 123 -4.30 -0.39 2.90
N ALA A 124 -5.16 -1.24 3.45
CA ALA A 124 -4.90 -2.68 3.47
C ALA A 124 -4.79 -3.24 2.05
N TYR A 125 -5.64 -2.77 1.15
CA TYR A 125 -5.62 -3.17 -0.25
C TYR A 125 -4.40 -2.64 -1.01
N MET A 126 -3.92 -1.43 -0.70
CA MET A 126 -2.65 -0.91 -1.24
C MET A 126 -1.48 -1.84 -0.88
N GLY A 127 -1.41 -2.32 0.36
CA GLY A 127 -0.40 -3.30 0.76
C GLY A 127 -0.54 -4.64 0.01
N TYR A 128 -1.76 -5.11 -0.24
CA TYR A 128 -1.98 -6.30 -1.06
C TYR A 128 -1.49 -6.11 -2.51
N VAL A 129 -1.75 -4.95 -3.11
CA VAL A 129 -1.36 -4.64 -4.51
C VAL A 129 0.15 -4.42 -4.63
N ASP A 130 0.78 -3.81 -3.62
CA ASP A 130 2.22 -3.62 -3.56
C ASP A 130 2.96 -4.95 -3.39
N GLY A 131 2.36 -5.86 -2.64
CA GLY A 131 2.94 -7.14 -2.28
C GLY A 131 4.04 -6.99 -1.22
N ASP A 132 4.79 -8.06 -1.05
CA ASP A 132 5.98 -8.10 -0.19
C ASP A 132 7.22 -8.31 -1.07
N PRO A 133 7.82 -7.24 -1.65
CA PRO A 133 8.99 -7.40 -2.52
C PRO A 133 10.17 -7.97 -1.74
N ILE A 134 10.89 -8.90 -2.36
CA ILE A 134 12.16 -9.40 -1.82
C ILE A 134 13.26 -8.46 -2.30
N LEU A 135 13.94 -7.84 -1.34
CA LEU A 135 14.97 -6.83 -1.58
C LEU A 135 16.36 -7.43 -1.74
N GLY A 136 17.25 -6.70 -2.42
CA GLY A 136 18.64 -7.08 -2.59
C GLY A 136 18.89 -8.13 -3.68
N GLY A 137 20.16 -8.46 -3.89
CA GLY A 137 20.66 -9.31 -4.96
C GLY A 137 21.38 -8.53 -6.05
N GLY A 138 22.24 -9.21 -6.84
CA GLY A 138 22.95 -8.57 -7.97
C GLY A 138 23.84 -7.37 -7.62
N GLY A 139 24.38 -7.30 -6.39
CA GLY A 139 25.20 -6.17 -5.93
C GLY A 139 24.40 -4.95 -5.44
N ILE A 140 23.07 -5.06 -5.36
CA ILE A 140 22.21 -3.99 -4.85
C ILE A 140 22.38 -3.88 -3.33
N ILE A 141 22.63 -2.65 -2.86
CA ILE A 141 22.73 -2.34 -1.43
C ILE A 141 21.33 -2.13 -0.85
N VAL A 142 21.05 -2.81 0.25
CA VAL A 142 19.84 -2.61 1.05
C VAL A 142 20.20 -1.78 2.28
N GLU A 143 19.59 -0.62 2.43
CA GLU A 143 19.69 0.15 3.67
C GLU A 143 18.60 -0.31 4.64
N THR A 144 18.96 -0.49 5.92
CA THR A 144 18.00 -0.84 6.98
C THR A 144 18.17 0.07 8.18
N ASP A 145 17.06 0.51 8.73
CA ASP A 145 17.05 1.40 9.90
C ASP A 145 15.72 1.22 10.67
N LYS A 146 15.72 1.71 11.91
CA LYS A 146 14.55 1.70 12.80
C LYS A 146 14.14 3.13 13.12
N THR A 147 12.86 3.40 13.01
CA THR A 147 12.32 4.69 13.46
C THR A 147 11.18 4.51 14.45
N PHE A 148 10.86 5.58 15.14
CA PHE A 148 9.73 5.63 16.07
C PHE A 148 8.60 6.48 15.50
N ILE A 149 7.38 5.96 15.61
CA ILE A 149 6.15 6.66 15.27
C ILE A 149 5.32 6.83 16.56
N GLY A 150 4.84 8.05 16.78
CA GLY A 150 4.14 8.46 18.00
C GLY A 150 4.95 9.47 18.82
N GLY A 151 4.25 10.15 19.73
CA GLY A 151 4.83 11.17 20.61
C GLY A 151 4.95 10.68 22.06
N TYR A 152 5.36 11.59 22.92
CA TYR A 152 5.23 11.43 24.36
C TYR A 152 3.80 11.78 24.77
N ASP A 153 3.21 11.01 25.69
CA ASP A 153 2.01 11.45 26.41
C ASP A 153 2.35 12.58 27.38
N LYS A 154 1.32 13.15 28.04
CA LYS A 154 1.50 14.24 29.00
C LYS A 154 2.30 13.83 30.27
N GLN A 155 2.48 12.52 30.49
CA GLN A 155 3.23 11.94 31.61
C GLN A 155 4.67 11.56 31.22
N GLY A 156 5.08 11.77 29.96
CA GLY A 156 6.42 11.42 29.48
C GLY A 156 6.61 9.92 29.17
N GLU A 157 5.57 9.10 29.32
CA GLU A 157 5.51 7.71 28.89
C GLU A 157 5.11 7.67 27.40
N GLY A 158 6.10 7.53 26.51
CA GLY A 158 5.85 7.57 25.08
C GLY A 158 5.27 6.29 24.54
N ASP A 159 4.08 6.34 23.95
CA ASP A 159 3.54 5.27 23.07
C ASP A 159 4.32 5.25 21.75
N LYS A 160 5.65 5.02 21.84
CA LYS A 160 6.56 4.96 20.69
C LYS A 160 6.49 3.60 20.02
N LYS A 161 5.88 3.56 18.87
CA LYS A 161 5.78 2.37 18.03
C LYS A 161 7.04 2.24 17.18
N VAL A 162 7.69 1.08 17.23
CA VAL A 162 8.91 0.82 16.48
C VAL A 162 8.56 0.37 15.07
N VAL A 163 9.16 1.00 14.08
CA VAL A 163 9.07 0.61 12.68
C VAL A 163 10.46 0.26 12.17
N LEU A 164 10.62 -0.92 11.62
CA LEU A 164 11.80 -1.35 10.86
C LEU A 164 11.54 -1.04 9.39
N GLY A 165 12.50 -0.40 8.74
CA GLY A 165 12.49 -0.17 7.29
C GLY A 165 13.68 -0.81 6.62
N MET A 166 13.45 -1.28 5.44
CA MET A 166 14.44 -1.84 4.53
C MET A 166 14.19 -1.24 3.14
N VAL A 167 15.21 -0.68 2.51
CA VAL A 167 15.07 -0.04 1.19
C VAL A 167 16.24 -0.40 0.30
N GLU A 168 15.97 -0.76 -0.93
CA GLU A 168 16.99 -0.83 -1.99
C GLU A 168 17.34 0.56 -2.48
N ARG A 169 18.62 0.84 -2.71
CA ARG A 169 19.01 2.07 -3.41
C ARG A 169 18.38 2.05 -4.81
N ASP A 170 17.65 3.13 -5.14
CA ASP A 170 16.86 3.28 -6.37
C ASP A 170 15.74 2.25 -6.59
N GLY A 171 15.47 1.39 -5.61
CA GLY A 171 14.49 0.31 -5.66
C GLY A 171 13.31 0.48 -4.71
N ASN A 172 12.82 -0.64 -4.21
CA ASN A 172 11.65 -0.74 -3.36
C ASN A 172 11.97 -0.53 -1.88
N VAL A 173 10.96 -0.15 -1.11
CA VAL A 173 10.97 -0.11 0.35
C VAL A 173 10.00 -1.13 0.93
N VAL A 174 10.37 -1.68 2.07
CA VAL A 174 9.50 -2.48 2.95
C VAL A 174 9.60 -1.93 4.35
N ALA A 175 8.47 -1.61 4.98
CA ALA A 175 8.41 -1.08 6.34
C ALA A 175 7.48 -1.94 7.21
N ARG A 176 7.97 -2.37 8.37
CA ARG A 176 7.25 -3.28 9.27
C ARG A 176 7.14 -2.69 10.66
N HIS A 177 5.93 -2.67 11.19
CA HIS A 177 5.73 -2.44 12.61
C HIS A 177 6.20 -3.65 13.39
N ILE A 178 7.16 -3.46 14.30
CA ILE A 178 7.74 -4.52 15.12
C ILE A 178 7.53 -4.22 16.61
N PRO A 179 7.42 -5.25 17.47
CA PRO A 179 7.16 -5.07 18.90
C PRO A 179 8.27 -4.34 19.65
N SER A 180 9.53 -4.49 19.20
CA SER A 180 10.69 -3.90 19.84
C SER A 180 11.85 -3.74 18.86
N ARG A 181 12.79 -2.85 19.18
CA ARG A 181 14.02 -2.60 18.41
C ARG A 181 15.10 -3.68 18.60
N SER A 182 14.87 -4.72 19.40
CA SER A 182 15.85 -5.77 19.63
C SER A 182 16.06 -6.68 18.43
N GLY A 183 17.26 -7.27 18.28
CA GLY A 183 17.61 -8.18 17.19
C GLY A 183 16.65 -9.37 17.06
N ARG A 184 16.05 -9.82 18.16
CA ARG A 184 15.02 -10.87 18.17
C ARG A 184 13.85 -10.60 17.23
N PHE A 185 13.45 -9.33 17.05
CA PHE A 185 12.35 -8.94 16.16
C PHE A 185 12.86 -8.36 14.84
N VAL A 186 14.04 -7.78 14.81
CA VAL A 186 14.65 -7.16 13.62
C VAL A 186 15.15 -8.23 12.65
N ILE A 187 15.95 -9.18 13.13
CA ILE A 187 16.61 -10.18 12.27
C ILE A 187 15.60 -11.04 11.50
N PRO A 188 14.53 -11.61 12.11
CA PRO A 188 13.56 -12.41 11.37
C PRO A 188 12.87 -11.65 10.21
N GLU A 189 12.59 -10.35 10.39
CA GLU A 189 11.99 -9.54 9.32
C GLU A 189 12.99 -9.29 8.18
N ILE A 190 14.28 -9.08 8.49
CA ILE A 190 15.32 -8.95 7.46
C ILE A 190 15.49 -10.26 6.70
N LEU A 191 15.60 -11.40 7.40
CA LEU A 191 15.73 -12.72 6.77
C LEU A 191 14.57 -13.05 5.82
N LYS A 192 13.36 -12.58 6.14
CA LYS A 192 12.15 -12.77 5.33
C LYS A 192 12.11 -11.86 4.11
N THR A 193 12.70 -10.66 4.20
CA THR A 193 12.52 -9.58 3.23
C THR A 193 13.74 -9.39 2.32
N VAL A 194 14.95 -9.67 2.82
CA VAL A 194 16.20 -9.41 2.11
C VAL A 194 16.83 -10.72 1.64
N ARG A 195 17.25 -10.78 0.39
CA ARG A 195 17.93 -11.95 -0.18
C ARG A 195 19.23 -12.23 0.54
N LYS A 196 19.47 -13.49 0.86
CA LYS A 196 20.73 -13.95 1.44
C LYS A 196 21.92 -13.56 0.54
N GLY A 197 23.02 -13.14 1.15
CA GLY A 197 24.18 -12.65 0.41
C GLY A 197 24.12 -11.19 -0.05
N ALA A 198 23.01 -10.47 0.23
CA ALA A 198 22.92 -9.06 -0.06
C ALA A 198 23.85 -8.22 0.82
N ALA A 199 24.32 -7.08 0.30
CA ALA A 199 25.01 -6.07 1.08
C ALA A 199 23.97 -5.24 1.86
N ILE A 200 24.12 -5.15 3.19
CA ILE A 200 23.21 -4.41 4.07
C ILE A 200 23.96 -3.28 4.76
N ASN A 201 23.48 -2.06 4.55
CA ASN A 201 23.92 -0.89 5.30
C ASN A 201 22.94 -0.63 6.46
N SER A 202 23.43 -0.44 7.67
CA SER A 202 22.62 -0.07 8.83
C SER A 202 23.32 0.92 9.76
N ASP A 203 22.60 1.42 10.77
CA ASP A 203 23.25 2.03 11.92
C ASP A 203 24.09 0.99 12.68
N ALA A 204 25.03 1.46 13.51
CA ALA A 204 25.91 0.60 14.33
C ALA A 204 25.19 0.01 15.57
N ALA A 205 23.87 -0.20 15.52
CA ALA A 205 23.12 -0.74 16.65
C ALA A 205 23.28 -2.26 16.76
N ARG A 206 23.45 -2.74 18.00
CA ARG A 206 23.60 -4.19 18.33
C ARG A 206 22.54 -5.09 17.70
N ALA A 207 21.38 -4.56 17.39
CA ALA A 207 20.29 -5.32 16.75
C ALA A 207 20.66 -5.89 15.37
N PHE A 208 21.69 -5.36 14.70
CA PHE A 208 22.14 -5.76 13.38
C PHE A 208 23.44 -6.60 13.38
N GLU A 209 24.12 -6.77 14.53
CA GLU A 209 25.40 -7.50 14.65
C GLU A 209 25.33 -8.95 14.16
N ALA A 210 24.13 -9.58 14.25
CA ALA A 210 23.95 -10.96 13.81
C ALA A 210 23.79 -11.13 12.28
N LEU A 211 23.76 -10.06 11.49
CA LEU A 211 23.54 -10.15 10.04
C LEU A 211 24.61 -10.96 9.32
N GLU A 212 25.87 -10.81 9.70
CA GLU A 212 26.99 -11.56 9.09
C GLU A 212 26.87 -13.07 9.34
N ILE A 213 26.46 -13.47 10.56
CA ILE A 213 26.21 -14.88 10.92
C ILE A 213 25.11 -15.49 10.04
N HIS A 214 24.15 -14.67 9.59
CA HIS A 214 23.09 -15.07 8.69
C HIS A 214 23.46 -15.00 7.20
N GLY A 215 24.72 -14.65 6.88
CA GLY A 215 25.27 -14.69 5.53
C GLY A 215 25.02 -13.42 4.72
N TYR A 216 24.87 -12.27 5.36
CA TYR A 216 24.85 -10.95 4.72
C TYR A 216 26.22 -10.28 4.80
N VAL A 217 26.52 -9.42 3.81
CA VAL A 217 27.65 -8.51 3.88
C VAL A 217 27.19 -7.25 4.60
N HIS A 218 27.55 -7.11 5.89
CA HIS A 218 27.05 -6.02 6.73
C HIS A 218 28.02 -4.86 6.81
N HIS A 219 27.54 -3.65 6.55
CA HIS A 219 28.29 -2.40 6.67
C HIS A 219 27.61 -1.50 7.70
N PRO A 220 28.04 -1.53 8.97
CA PRO A 220 27.53 -0.64 10.00
C PRO A 220 28.11 0.77 9.83
N TYR A 221 27.26 1.79 9.85
CA TYR A 221 27.63 3.21 9.79
C TYR A 221 27.43 3.88 11.14
N ASN A 222 28.41 4.62 11.57
CA ASN A 222 28.35 5.36 12.84
C ASN A 222 28.34 6.86 12.59
N SER A 223 27.14 7.45 12.63
CA SER A 223 26.94 8.90 12.46
C SER A 223 27.68 9.74 13.51
N LEU A 224 27.88 9.21 14.72
CA LEU A 224 28.65 9.89 15.77
C LEU A 224 30.14 10.02 15.43
N LYS A 225 30.67 9.15 14.56
CA LYS A 225 32.03 9.23 14.03
C LYS A 225 32.14 10.06 12.75
N GLY A 226 31.07 10.75 12.34
CA GLY A 226 31.05 11.57 11.15
C GLY A 226 30.86 10.78 9.81
N GLU A 227 30.59 9.48 9.88
CA GLU A 227 30.32 8.68 8.70
C GLU A 227 28.97 9.08 8.11
N ARG A 228 28.92 9.35 6.79
CA ARG A 228 27.72 9.82 6.09
C ARG A 228 27.34 8.86 4.96
N GLY A 229 26.06 8.84 4.63
CA GLY A 229 25.55 8.23 3.38
C GLY A 229 25.17 6.76 3.46
N GLY A 230 25.36 6.08 4.59
CA GLY A 230 25.05 4.66 4.73
C GLY A 230 23.56 4.34 4.75
N THR A 231 22.72 5.26 5.28
CA THR A 231 21.29 5.08 5.54
C THR A 231 20.44 6.25 5.01
N SER A 232 20.97 7.04 4.09
CA SER A 232 20.33 8.29 3.64
C SER A 232 19.02 8.07 2.89
N VAL A 233 18.88 6.97 2.16
CA VAL A 233 17.66 6.66 1.39
C VAL A 233 16.53 6.28 2.32
N ILE A 234 16.79 5.42 3.32
CA ILE A 234 15.76 5.07 4.31
C ILE A 234 15.36 6.26 5.18
N GLU A 235 16.31 7.16 5.51
CA GLU A 235 16.01 8.41 6.23
C GLU A 235 15.09 9.32 5.41
N GLY A 236 15.30 9.39 4.11
CA GLY A 236 14.39 10.09 3.16
C GLY A 236 12.97 9.54 3.21
N PHE A 237 12.82 8.20 3.26
CA PHE A 237 11.52 7.55 3.42
C PHE A 237 10.89 7.89 4.78
N TRP A 238 11.65 7.87 5.87
CA TRP A 238 11.17 8.28 7.20
C TRP A 238 10.68 9.72 7.22
N GLY A 239 11.40 10.62 6.53
CA GLY A 239 10.97 12.01 6.38
C GLY A 239 9.60 12.13 5.71
N MET A 240 9.35 11.35 4.65
CA MET A 240 8.06 11.31 3.94
C MET A 240 6.96 10.73 4.85
N LEU A 241 7.21 9.60 5.49
CA LEU A 241 6.27 8.93 6.40
C LEU A 241 5.86 9.83 7.56
N LYS A 242 6.83 10.43 8.26
CA LYS A 242 6.57 11.30 9.41
C LYS A 242 5.81 12.56 9.02
N ARG A 243 6.13 13.19 7.88
CA ARG A 243 5.34 14.33 7.37
C ARG A 243 3.89 13.96 7.08
N GLY A 244 3.64 12.78 6.50
CA GLY A 244 2.30 12.29 6.24
C GLY A 244 1.53 11.99 7.52
N ILE A 245 2.17 11.31 8.48
CA ILE A 245 1.52 11.00 9.77
C ILE A 245 1.23 12.28 10.55
N ASN A 246 2.21 13.14 10.77
CA ASN A 246 2.03 14.34 11.58
C ASN A 246 1.14 15.40 10.92
N GLY A 247 1.19 15.52 9.58
CA GLY A 247 0.43 16.54 8.85
C GLY A 247 -0.98 16.12 8.46
N THR A 248 -1.20 14.83 8.14
CA THR A 248 -2.49 14.37 7.62
C THR A 248 -3.28 13.55 8.64
N TYR A 249 -2.61 12.67 9.36
CA TYR A 249 -3.25 11.69 10.25
C TYR A 249 -3.18 12.09 11.72
N ILE A 250 -2.23 12.94 12.10
CA ILE A 250 -1.97 13.48 13.44
C ILE A 250 -1.55 12.37 14.40
N SER A 251 -2.32 11.31 14.52
CA SER A 251 -2.06 10.17 15.40
C SER A 251 -2.52 8.87 14.76
N VAL A 252 -1.74 7.81 14.95
CA VAL A 252 -2.02 6.46 14.45
C VAL A 252 -1.86 5.47 15.59
N SER A 253 -2.91 4.70 15.90
CA SER A 253 -2.82 3.65 16.92
C SER A 253 -1.96 2.48 16.45
N GLN A 254 -1.37 1.75 17.40
CA GLN A 254 -0.50 0.60 17.14
C GLN A 254 -1.17 -0.46 16.24
N GLN A 255 -2.41 -0.81 16.54
CA GLN A 255 -3.19 -1.83 15.81
C GLN A 255 -3.44 -1.48 14.33
N HIS A 256 -3.29 -0.20 13.95
CA HIS A 256 -3.54 0.26 12.58
C HIS A 256 -2.28 0.72 11.87
N LEU A 257 -1.14 0.83 12.58
CA LEU A 257 0.09 1.41 12.04
C LEU A 257 0.53 0.71 10.74
N GLN A 258 0.51 -0.64 10.70
CA GLN A 258 0.92 -1.36 9.50
C GLN A 258 0.11 -0.96 8.26
N THR A 259 -1.18 -0.71 8.38
CA THR A 259 -1.99 -0.29 7.22
C THR A 259 -1.59 1.10 6.69
N TYR A 260 -1.09 1.98 7.55
CA TYR A 260 -0.53 3.27 7.11
C TYR A 260 0.84 3.09 6.48
N LEU A 261 1.69 2.20 7.01
CA LEU A 261 2.97 1.86 6.37
C LEU A 261 2.73 1.35 4.95
N ASN A 262 1.77 0.43 4.76
CA ASN A 262 1.39 -0.09 3.44
C ASN A 262 1.03 1.02 2.42
N GLU A 263 0.35 2.08 2.87
CA GLU A 263 0.05 3.24 2.01
C GLU A 263 1.32 3.96 1.56
N PHE A 264 2.27 4.18 2.48
CA PHE A 264 3.51 4.88 2.15
C PHE A 264 4.48 4.01 1.35
N GLU A 265 4.54 2.71 1.62
CA GLU A 265 5.27 1.72 0.80
C GLU A 265 4.78 1.75 -0.65
N PHE A 266 3.48 1.54 -0.87
CA PHE A 266 2.86 1.55 -2.20
C PHE A 266 3.20 2.83 -2.98
N ARG A 267 3.13 4.00 -2.33
CA ARG A 267 3.46 5.28 -2.98
C ARG A 267 4.94 5.40 -3.29
N TYR A 268 5.80 4.95 -2.39
CA TYR A 268 7.25 5.00 -2.57
C TYR A 268 7.68 4.05 -3.68
N ASN A 269 7.18 2.82 -3.68
CA ASN A 269 7.53 1.78 -4.63
C ASN A 269 7.08 2.14 -6.06
N LEU A 270 6.00 2.92 -6.20
CA LEU A 270 5.52 3.43 -7.48
C LEU A 270 5.91 4.89 -7.78
N ARG A 271 6.88 5.49 -7.04
CA ARG A 271 7.25 6.91 -7.17
C ARG A 271 7.75 7.30 -8.56
N HIS A 272 8.35 6.36 -9.29
CA HIS A 272 8.82 6.56 -10.65
C HIS A 272 7.73 6.37 -11.71
N GLN A 273 6.60 5.78 -11.34
CA GLN A 273 5.45 5.51 -12.20
C GLN A 273 4.13 5.96 -11.57
N PRO A 274 4.02 7.22 -11.09
CA PRO A 274 2.84 7.68 -10.34
C PRO A 274 1.55 7.61 -11.14
N HIS A 275 1.63 7.68 -12.47
CA HIS A 275 0.48 7.55 -13.37
C HIS A 275 -0.15 6.16 -13.35
N THR A 276 0.58 5.12 -12.94
CA THR A 276 0.08 3.74 -12.89
C THR A 276 -0.64 3.42 -11.58
N MET A 277 -0.46 4.20 -10.52
CA MET A 277 -0.96 3.89 -9.18
C MET A 277 -2.47 3.61 -9.15
N PHE A 278 -3.26 4.47 -9.81
CA PHE A 278 -4.71 4.33 -9.83
C PHE A 278 -5.15 3.07 -10.58
N ASP A 279 -4.57 2.82 -11.75
CA ASP A 279 -4.88 1.63 -12.54
C ASP A 279 -4.45 0.35 -11.84
N ARG A 280 -3.31 0.33 -11.17
CA ARG A 280 -2.91 -0.83 -10.34
C ARG A 280 -3.93 -1.17 -9.28
N LEU A 281 -4.49 -0.17 -8.57
CA LEU A 281 -5.58 -0.41 -7.61
C LEU A 281 -6.87 -0.92 -8.28
N LEU A 282 -7.13 -0.56 -9.53
CA LEU A 282 -8.33 -0.99 -10.25
C LEU A 282 -8.19 -2.31 -11.01
N LEU A 283 -6.97 -2.81 -11.19
CA LEU A 283 -6.69 -4.01 -11.99
C LEU A 283 -6.26 -5.22 -11.15
N SER A 284 -5.87 -5.04 -9.90
CA SER A 284 -5.24 -6.09 -9.08
C SER A 284 -6.19 -6.77 -8.09
N PHE A 285 -7.50 -6.81 -8.37
CA PHE A 285 -8.45 -7.50 -7.49
C PHE A 285 -8.13 -8.99 -7.40
N PRO A 286 -8.20 -9.59 -6.19
CA PRO A 286 -7.89 -11.00 -6.03
C PRO A 286 -8.80 -11.86 -6.92
N PRO A 287 -8.27 -12.90 -7.58
CA PRO A 287 -9.07 -13.88 -8.29
C PRO A 287 -10.02 -14.58 -7.31
N ARG A 288 -11.07 -15.16 -7.82
CA ARG A 288 -11.97 -16.03 -7.06
C ARG A 288 -11.50 -17.46 -7.13
#